data_07d0b90f18f396438448a91e5e295e4e
#
_entry.id   07d0b90f18f396438448a91e5e295e4e
#
_cell.length_a   1.000
_cell.length_b   1.000
_cell.length_c   1.000
_cell.angle_alpha   90.00
_cell.angle_beta   90.00
_cell.angle_gamma   90.00
#
_symmetry.space_group_name_H-M   'P 1'
#
loop_
_entity.id
_entity.type
_entity.pdbx_description
1 polymer ?
#
loop_
_entity_poly.entity_id
_entity_poly.type
_entity_poly.pdbx_seq_one_letter_code
_entity_poly.pdbx_strand_id
1 'polypeptide(L)'
;MKIVKVCSSQGSLGKNIGCEKAPDLILKELKTIEFNETKRKFFFSIENAEINSNNIDETNANLEKLQGDIFLGGDHSITYSLFKGFAVGKTNVGLLIFDAHPDSSLYVKSISHEDFVRKLVDEGILKKENIIYVGLRKFGKSEIEFMKGVKSFDMRDIFLNFNEACDTIMELCRGFKEFYLSIDIDVLDPAFAPGTGYLEPGGLSMRELLYFVSRIKLLKNLKRIDLVEVNPDKDINGLTVKNAAKILSELI
;
A
#
# COMPACT_ATOMS: atom_id res chain seq x y z
N MET A 1 -10.73 8.49 -12.74
CA MET A 1 -10.47 8.00 -11.37
C MET A 1 -10.22 9.18 -10.45
N LYS A 2 -10.57 9.06 -9.18
CA LYS A 2 -10.34 10.08 -8.15
C LYS A 2 -9.12 9.71 -7.31
N ILE A 3 -8.10 10.55 -7.32
CA ILE A 3 -6.90 10.42 -6.49
C ILE A 3 -7.05 11.35 -5.29
N VAL A 4 -6.82 10.81 -4.09
CA VAL A 4 -6.83 11.60 -2.85
C VAL A 4 -5.42 11.62 -2.28
N LYS A 5 -4.88 12.81 -2.06
CA LYS A 5 -3.59 12.98 -1.38
C LYS A 5 -3.77 12.90 0.13
N VAL A 6 -2.99 12.07 0.79
CA VAL A 6 -2.94 11.92 2.25
C VAL A 6 -1.53 12.27 2.72
N CYS A 7 -1.26 13.54 2.87
CA CYS A 7 0.07 14.08 3.19
C CYS A 7 0.34 13.98 4.71
N SER A 8 0.54 12.77 5.22
CA SER A 8 0.77 12.50 6.65
C SER A 8 1.97 11.58 6.88
N SER A 9 2.78 11.92 7.86
CA SER A 9 3.84 11.05 8.42
C SER A 9 3.65 10.80 9.92
N GLN A 10 2.42 11.01 10.41
CA GLN A 10 2.11 10.97 11.85
C GLN A 10 2.27 9.59 12.47
N GLY A 11 2.02 8.52 11.70
CA GLY A 11 2.16 7.13 12.13
C GLY A 11 3.54 6.52 11.87
N SER A 12 4.48 7.27 11.30
CA SER A 12 5.79 6.75 10.88
C SER A 12 6.78 6.48 12.01
N LEU A 13 6.40 6.66 13.27
CA LEU A 13 7.27 6.52 14.46
C LEU A 13 8.60 7.28 14.36
N GLY A 14 8.64 8.37 13.57
CA GLY A 14 9.85 9.13 13.26
C GLY A 14 10.80 8.44 12.28
N LYS A 15 10.45 7.27 11.75
CA LYS A 15 11.31 6.49 10.83
C LYS A 15 11.21 6.96 9.38
N ASN A 16 10.06 7.51 8.98
CA ASN A 16 9.83 7.95 7.61
C ASN A 16 9.29 9.39 7.50
N ILE A 17 9.79 10.30 8.36
CA ILE A 17 9.49 11.74 8.22
C ILE A 17 9.99 12.22 6.86
N GLY A 18 9.17 12.98 6.14
CA GLY A 18 9.40 13.41 4.76
C GLY A 18 8.50 12.71 3.75
N CYS A 19 7.93 11.54 4.11
CA CYS A 19 7.00 10.82 3.22
C CYS A 19 5.70 11.59 2.95
N GLU A 20 5.31 12.52 3.83
CA GLU A 20 4.15 13.40 3.62
C GLU A 20 4.27 14.32 2.40
N LYS A 21 5.49 14.48 1.87
CA LYS A 21 5.77 15.26 0.64
C LYS A 21 5.55 14.45 -0.64
N ALA A 22 5.53 13.13 -0.52
CA ALA A 22 5.48 12.23 -1.67
C ALA A 22 4.26 12.43 -2.58
N PRO A 23 3.02 12.60 -2.08
CA PRO A 23 1.86 12.73 -2.93
C PRO A 23 1.99 13.85 -3.98
N ASP A 24 2.51 15.00 -3.60
CA ASP A 24 2.69 16.13 -4.52
C ASP A 24 3.76 15.86 -5.57
N LEU A 25 4.87 15.24 -5.18
CA LEU A 25 5.97 14.95 -6.09
C LEU A 25 5.64 13.80 -7.05
N ILE A 26 4.94 12.76 -6.57
CA ILE A 26 4.43 11.67 -7.41
C ILE A 26 3.47 12.22 -8.46
N LEU A 27 2.53 13.08 -8.08
CA LEU A 27 1.58 13.70 -9.03
C LEU A 27 2.27 14.65 -10.00
N LYS A 28 3.32 15.36 -9.58
CA LYS A 28 4.13 16.17 -10.49
C LYS A 28 4.81 15.31 -11.54
N GLU A 29 5.41 14.19 -11.12
CA GLU A 29 6.06 13.25 -12.04
C GLU A 29 5.03 12.55 -12.94
N LEU A 30 3.87 12.13 -12.40
CA LEU A 30 2.79 11.50 -13.16
C LEU A 30 2.31 12.37 -14.34
N LYS A 31 2.29 13.69 -14.19
CA LYS A 31 1.91 14.62 -15.27
C LYS A 31 2.88 14.62 -16.45
N THR A 32 4.08 14.07 -16.27
CA THR A 32 5.07 13.91 -17.37
C THR A 32 4.83 12.63 -18.18
N ILE A 33 4.00 11.70 -17.66
CA ILE A 33 3.65 10.43 -18.30
C ILE A 33 2.38 10.64 -19.13
N GLU A 34 2.49 10.62 -20.45
CA GLU A 34 1.34 10.86 -21.33
C GLU A 34 0.49 9.58 -21.54
N PHE A 35 1.14 8.41 -21.59
CA PHE A 35 0.52 7.12 -21.84
C PHE A 35 1.08 6.05 -20.90
N ASN A 36 0.22 5.13 -20.45
CA ASN A 36 0.67 3.91 -19.78
C ASN A 36 1.28 2.89 -20.77
N GLU A 37 1.76 1.74 -20.29
CA GLU A 37 2.36 0.70 -21.15
C GLU A 37 1.37 0.10 -22.15
N THR A 38 0.07 0.15 -21.89
CA THR A 38 -0.96 -0.28 -22.84
C THR A 38 -1.32 0.81 -23.87
N LYS A 39 -0.55 1.90 -23.92
CA LYS A 39 -0.73 3.05 -24.83
C LYS A 39 -2.08 3.76 -24.64
N ARG A 40 -2.65 3.72 -23.44
CA ARG A 40 -3.88 4.42 -23.09
C ARG A 40 -3.56 5.70 -22.36
N LYS A 41 -4.25 6.79 -22.76
CA LYS A 41 -4.33 8.01 -21.95
C LYS A 41 -5.16 7.73 -20.71
N PHE A 42 -4.79 8.36 -19.62
CA PHE A 42 -5.52 8.27 -18.35
C PHE A 42 -5.91 9.67 -17.86
N PHE A 43 -7.04 9.72 -17.15
CA PHE A 43 -7.60 10.95 -16.62
C PHE A 43 -7.97 10.75 -15.17
N PHE A 44 -7.68 11.74 -14.34
CA PHE A 44 -7.95 11.70 -12.91
C PHE A 44 -8.30 13.09 -12.38
N SER A 45 -9.06 13.11 -11.30
CA SER A 45 -9.25 14.28 -10.46
C SER A 45 -8.42 14.13 -9.19
N ILE A 46 -8.07 15.26 -8.56
CA ILE A 46 -7.26 15.29 -7.35
C ILE A 46 -8.07 15.95 -6.24
N GLU A 47 -8.01 15.34 -5.05
CA GLU A 47 -8.54 15.88 -3.81
C GLU A 47 -7.46 15.82 -2.72
N ASN A 48 -7.52 16.69 -1.72
CA ASN A 48 -6.64 16.64 -0.55
C ASN A 48 -7.43 16.10 0.63
N ALA A 49 -6.85 15.14 1.36
CA ALA A 49 -7.36 14.77 2.67
C ALA A 49 -7.10 15.89 3.68
N GLU A 50 -8.02 16.05 4.61
CA GLU A 50 -7.85 16.97 5.74
C GLU A 50 -7.01 16.29 6.83
N ILE A 51 -5.81 16.84 7.08
CA ILE A 51 -4.84 16.35 8.03
C ILE A 51 -4.72 17.34 9.19
N ASN A 52 -4.99 16.90 10.41
CA ASN A 52 -4.67 17.68 11.61
C ASN A 52 -3.27 17.31 12.11
N SER A 53 -2.29 18.16 11.85
CA SER A 53 -0.88 17.91 12.21
C SER A 53 -0.63 17.69 13.71
N ASN A 54 -1.56 18.15 14.57
CA ASN A 54 -1.43 18.07 16.02
C ASN A 54 -2.26 16.94 16.64
N ASN A 55 -3.11 16.26 15.86
CA ASN A 55 -4.03 15.25 16.35
C ASN A 55 -4.23 14.12 15.34
N ILE A 56 -3.49 13.02 15.54
CA ILE A 56 -3.57 11.84 14.69
C ILE A 56 -4.97 11.17 14.73
N ASP A 57 -5.66 11.21 15.87
CA ASP A 57 -6.99 10.60 16.00
C ASP A 57 -8.03 11.37 15.16
N GLU A 58 -7.92 12.70 15.10
CA GLU A 58 -8.76 13.51 14.25
C GLU A 58 -8.43 13.28 12.76
N THR A 59 -7.15 13.20 12.42
CA THR A 59 -6.72 12.81 11.07
C THR A 59 -7.34 11.46 10.68
N ASN A 60 -7.22 10.45 11.54
CA ASN A 60 -7.78 9.13 11.30
C ASN A 60 -9.31 9.15 11.12
N ALA A 61 -10.03 9.92 11.94
CA ALA A 61 -11.49 10.08 11.82
C ALA A 61 -11.90 10.77 10.51
N ASN A 62 -11.08 11.67 9.98
CA ASN A 62 -11.30 12.30 8.68
C ASN A 62 -11.04 11.31 7.53
N LEU A 63 -9.96 10.51 7.63
CA LEU A 63 -9.61 9.52 6.61
C LEU A 63 -10.68 8.42 6.48
N GLU A 64 -11.30 7.97 7.58
CA GLU A 64 -12.38 6.98 7.56
C GLU A 64 -13.57 7.39 6.66
N LYS A 65 -13.82 8.68 6.51
CA LYS A 65 -14.96 9.23 5.75
C LYS A 65 -14.66 9.44 4.27
N LEU A 66 -13.38 9.35 3.87
CA LEU A 66 -12.98 9.68 2.52
C LEU A 66 -13.50 8.70 1.48
N GLN A 67 -13.84 9.25 0.32
CA GLN A 67 -14.23 8.50 -0.86
C GLN A 67 -13.24 8.80 -1.99
N GLY A 68 -12.62 7.77 -2.52
CA GLY A 68 -11.64 7.86 -3.59
C GLY A 68 -11.33 6.49 -4.18
N ASP A 69 -10.76 6.50 -5.37
CA ASP A 69 -10.32 5.26 -6.03
C ASP A 69 -8.89 4.91 -5.63
N ILE A 70 -8.02 5.94 -5.58
CA ILE A 70 -6.60 5.81 -5.24
C ILE A 70 -6.24 6.83 -4.18
N PHE A 71 -5.53 6.40 -3.15
CA PHE A 71 -4.98 7.26 -2.10
C PHE A 71 -3.45 7.27 -2.22
N LEU A 72 -2.89 8.48 -2.39
CA LEU A 72 -1.44 8.66 -2.33
C LEU A 72 -1.07 9.06 -0.92
N GLY A 73 -0.41 8.16 -0.24
CA GLY A 73 -0.08 8.33 1.16
C GLY A 73 1.29 8.92 1.42
N GLY A 74 1.44 9.24 2.67
CA GLY A 74 2.67 9.32 3.41
C GLY A 74 3.03 7.95 3.98
N ASP A 75 2.95 7.79 5.31
CA ASP A 75 3.26 6.52 5.97
C ASP A 75 2.09 5.50 5.89
N HIS A 76 2.40 4.21 6.09
CA HIS A 76 1.47 3.10 5.91
C HIS A 76 0.33 3.05 6.94
N SER A 77 0.42 3.80 8.05
CA SER A 77 -0.64 3.85 9.06
C SER A 77 -1.98 4.36 8.52
N ILE A 78 -1.96 5.16 7.44
CA ILE A 78 -3.17 5.70 6.83
C ILE A 78 -4.13 4.61 6.35
N THR A 79 -3.58 3.46 5.95
CA THR A 79 -4.34 2.31 5.45
C THR A 79 -5.31 1.77 6.48
N TYR A 80 -5.00 1.89 7.78
CA TYR A 80 -5.95 1.54 8.84
C TYR A 80 -7.29 2.26 8.67
N SER A 81 -7.27 3.58 8.65
CA SER A 81 -8.50 4.40 8.60
C SER A 81 -9.19 4.31 7.24
N LEU A 82 -8.41 4.28 6.17
CA LEU A 82 -8.94 4.14 4.81
C LEU A 82 -9.62 2.79 4.60
N PHE A 83 -9.02 1.70 5.09
CA PHE A 83 -9.62 0.36 5.02
C PHE A 83 -10.83 0.25 5.93
N LYS A 84 -10.77 0.78 7.16
CA LYS A 84 -11.90 0.80 8.09
C LYS A 84 -13.11 1.48 7.48
N GLY A 85 -12.96 2.68 6.92
CA GLY A 85 -14.03 3.37 6.21
C GLY A 85 -14.51 2.62 4.95
N PHE A 86 -13.62 1.91 4.26
CA PHE A 86 -13.98 1.07 3.12
C PHE A 86 -14.83 -0.15 3.52
N ALA A 87 -14.52 -0.78 4.64
CA ALA A 87 -15.15 -2.02 5.10
C ALA A 87 -16.53 -1.83 5.73
N VAL A 88 -16.92 -0.60 6.11
CA VAL A 88 -18.20 -0.32 6.79
C VAL A 88 -19.37 -0.88 6.01
N GLY A 89 -20.18 -1.71 6.68
CA GLY A 89 -21.41 -2.31 6.13
C GLY A 89 -21.18 -3.38 5.06
N LYS A 90 -19.93 -3.76 4.81
CA LYS A 90 -19.58 -4.76 3.81
C LYS A 90 -19.26 -6.12 4.44
N THR A 91 -19.38 -7.16 3.64
CA THR A 91 -19.05 -8.54 4.03
C THR A 91 -18.07 -9.13 3.01
N ASN A 92 -17.18 -10.00 3.46
CA ASN A 92 -16.17 -10.66 2.62
C ASN A 92 -15.30 -9.65 1.85
N VAL A 93 -14.79 -8.66 2.59
CA VAL A 93 -13.85 -7.66 2.08
C VAL A 93 -12.43 -8.18 2.29
N GLY A 94 -11.61 -8.15 1.22
CA GLY A 94 -10.21 -8.54 1.25
C GLY A 94 -9.27 -7.34 1.36
N LEU A 95 -8.08 -7.58 1.93
CA LEU A 95 -6.94 -6.66 1.92
C LEU A 95 -5.73 -7.38 1.30
N LEU A 96 -5.32 -6.91 0.14
CA LEU A 96 -4.11 -7.35 -0.55
C LEU A 96 -3.01 -6.32 -0.28
N ILE A 97 -1.89 -6.76 0.30
CA ILE A 97 -0.79 -5.90 0.71
C ILE A 97 0.49 -6.32 0.00
N PHE A 98 1.11 -5.39 -0.72
CA PHE A 98 2.47 -5.51 -1.24
C PHE A 98 3.40 -4.79 -0.30
N ASP A 99 4.32 -5.51 0.36
CA ASP A 99 5.14 -4.99 1.44
C ASP A 99 6.32 -5.91 1.74
N ALA A 100 7.41 -5.36 2.24
CA ALA A 100 8.51 -6.13 2.82
C ALA A 100 8.18 -6.64 4.22
N HIS A 101 7.22 -5.99 4.93
CA HIS A 101 6.88 -6.17 6.34
C HIS A 101 5.42 -6.61 6.52
N PRO A 102 5.09 -7.33 7.60
CA PRO A 102 3.70 -7.68 7.91
C PRO A 102 2.89 -6.55 8.54
N ASP A 103 3.53 -5.49 9.04
CA ASP A 103 2.89 -4.36 9.74
C ASP A 103 1.86 -4.80 10.80
N SER A 104 2.26 -5.82 11.53
CA SER A 104 1.43 -6.51 12.52
C SER A 104 2.13 -6.66 13.87
N SER A 105 3.01 -5.72 14.19
CA SER A 105 3.66 -5.61 15.48
C SER A 105 2.68 -5.38 16.63
N LEU A 106 3.13 -5.53 17.86
CA LEU A 106 2.33 -5.18 19.04
C LEU A 106 2.25 -3.66 19.16
N TYR A 107 1.05 -3.11 19.17
CA TYR A 107 0.82 -1.68 19.33
C TYR A 107 0.70 -1.28 20.81
N VAL A 108 1.08 -0.04 21.15
CA VAL A 108 1.08 0.46 22.55
C VAL A 108 0.05 1.59 22.74
N LYS A 109 -0.11 2.48 21.77
CA LYS A 109 -0.98 3.67 21.87
C LYS A 109 -1.70 3.96 20.55
N SER A 110 -1.16 4.95 19.82
CA SER A 110 -1.68 5.34 18.52
C SER A 110 -1.25 4.34 17.45
N ILE A 111 -2.04 4.25 16.40
CA ILE A 111 -1.76 3.39 15.26
C ILE A 111 -0.51 3.91 14.54
N SER A 112 0.34 2.97 14.15
CA SER A 112 1.55 3.24 13.40
C SER A 112 1.63 2.41 12.12
N HIS A 113 2.62 2.73 11.30
CA HIS A 113 2.91 2.00 10.09
C HIS A 113 3.39 0.56 10.33
N GLU A 114 3.79 0.20 11.57
CA GLU A 114 4.27 -1.15 11.92
C GLU A 114 3.17 -2.05 12.51
N ASP A 115 1.94 -1.54 12.78
CA ASP A 115 0.96 -2.29 13.57
C ASP A 115 -0.48 -2.20 13.08
N PHE A 116 -0.75 -1.45 12.03
CA PHE A 116 -2.11 -1.16 11.58
C PHE A 116 -2.90 -2.42 11.18
N VAL A 117 -2.25 -3.44 10.62
CA VAL A 117 -2.93 -4.69 10.23
C VAL A 117 -3.40 -5.46 11.46
N ARG A 118 -2.55 -5.57 12.49
CA ARG A 118 -2.96 -6.19 13.76
C ARG A 118 -4.16 -5.48 14.35
N LYS A 119 -4.15 -4.16 14.34
CA LYS A 119 -5.22 -3.34 14.89
C LYS A 119 -6.55 -3.60 14.16
N LEU A 120 -6.55 -3.67 12.83
CA LEU A 120 -7.73 -4.01 12.05
C LEU A 120 -8.31 -5.38 12.41
N VAL A 121 -7.44 -6.36 12.69
CA VAL A 121 -7.87 -7.71 13.07
C VAL A 121 -8.39 -7.73 14.51
N ASP A 122 -7.69 -7.11 15.46
CA ASP A 122 -8.07 -7.10 16.87
C ASP A 122 -9.40 -6.36 17.10
N GLU A 123 -9.71 -5.37 16.28
CA GLU A 123 -11.01 -4.66 16.29
C GLU A 123 -12.12 -5.41 15.51
N GLY A 124 -11.81 -6.54 14.91
CA GLY A 124 -12.78 -7.35 14.15
C GLY A 124 -13.23 -6.72 12.82
N ILE A 125 -12.52 -5.69 12.35
CA ILE A 125 -12.79 -5.02 11.06
C ILE A 125 -12.34 -5.90 9.90
N LEU A 126 -11.20 -6.57 10.06
CA LEU A 126 -10.59 -7.45 9.07
C LEU A 126 -10.37 -8.84 9.67
N LYS A 127 -10.71 -9.88 8.93
CA LYS A 127 -10.42 -11.26 9.31
C LYS A 127 -9.07 -11.69 8.75
N LYS A 128 -8.31 -12.50 9.48
CA LYS A 128 -7.02 -13.02 9.03
C LYS A 128 -7.10 -13.76 7.70
N GLU A 129 -8.15 -14.54 7.48
CA GLU A 129 -8.38 -15.27 6.22
C GLU A 129 -8.62 -14.35 5.02
N ASN A 130 -8.92 -13.07 5.25
CA ASN A 130 -9.16 -12.07 4.22
C ASN A 130 -7.92 -11.18 3.93
N ILE A 131 -6.78 -11.51 4.53
CA ILE A 131 -5.51 -10.83 4.28
C ILE A 131 -4.67 -11.68 3.31
N ILE A 132 -4.06 -11.01 2.34
CA ILE A 132 -3.08 -11.60 1.44
C ILE A 132 -1.85 -10.69 1.41
N TYR A 133 -0.70 -11.20 1.79
CA TYR A 133 0.57 -10.49 1.65
C TYR A 133 1.37 -10.96 0.45
N VAL A 134 2.11 -10.02 -0.15
CA VAL A 134 3.01 -10.27 -1.28
C VAL A 134 4.32 -9.51 -1.05
N GLY A 135 5.45 -10.22 -1.06
CA GLY A 135 6.77 -9.61 -1.01
C GLY A 135 7.45 -9.63 0.35
N LEU A 136 6.83 -10.23 1.37
CA LEU A 136 7.36 -10.27 2.73
C LEU A 136 8.78 -10.87 2.76
N ARG A 137 9.67 -10.24 3.56
CA ARG A 137 11.05 -10.72 3.75
C ARG A 137 11.68 -10.29 5.07
N LYS A 138 10.97 -9.48 5.87
CA LYS A 138 11.40 -9.05 7.19
C LYS A 138 10.28 -9.26 8.21
N PHE A 139 10.61 -9.91 9.31
CA PHE A 139 9.64 -10.29 10.33
C PHE A 139 10.16 -10.02 11.73
N GLY A 140 9.35 -9.41 12.58
CA GLY A 140 9.53 -9.40 14.02
C GLY A 140 8.96 -10.68 14.68
N LYS A 141 9.40 -10.97 15.90
CA LYS A 141 8.94 -12.18 16.65
C LYS A 141 7.41 -12.19 16.83
N SER A 142 6.81 -11.07 17.20
CA SER A 142 5.36 -10.94 17.41
C SER A 142 4.58 -11.08 16.11
N GLU A 143 5.18 -10.72 14.98
CA GLU A 143 4.58 -10.80 13.66
C GLU A 143 4.55 -12.24 13.15
N ILE A 144 5.62 -13.01 13.36
CA ILE A 144 5.63 -14.45 13.02
C ILE A 144 4.46 -15.18 13.69
N GLU A 145 4.16 -14.84 14.95
CA GLU A 145 3.00 -15.43 15.65
C GLU A 145 1.67 -14.95 15.07
N PHE A 146 1.57 -13.66 14.74
CA PHE A 146 0.38 -13.10 14.12
C PHE A 146 0.10 -13.71 12.75
N MET A 147 1.14 -13.95 11.95
CA MET A 147 1.04 -14.49 10.59
C MET A 147 0.51 -15.92 10.52
N LYS A 148 0.40 -16.64 11.63
CA LYS A 148 -0.23 -17.98 11.65
C LYS A 148 -1.69 -17.89 11.17
N GLY A 149 -1.96 -18.56 10.05
CA GLY A 149 -3.29 -18.57 9.41
C GLY A 149 -3.55 -17.41 8.45
N VAL A 150 -2.59 -16.50 8.23
CA VAL A 150 -2.64 -15.48 7.18
C VAL A 150 -2.04 -16.03 5.90
N LYS A 151 -2.60 -15.67 4.75
CA LYS A 151 -2.04 -16.04 3.44
C LYS A 151 -0.93 -15.08 3.07
N SER A 152 0.25 -15.60 2.79
CA SER A 152 1.40 -14.81 2.35
C SER A 152 2.16 -15.49 1.22
N PHE A 153 2.67 -14.68 0.33
CA PHE A 153 3.61 -15.03 -0.72
C PHE A 153 4.88 -14.23 -0.43
N ASP A 154 5.80 -14.81 0.31
CA ASP A 154 7.06 -14.15 0.61
C ASP A 154 7.97 -14.08 -0.64
N MET A 155 9.06 -13.33 -0.56
CA MET A 155 9.95 -13.18 -1.72
C MET A 155 10.57 -14.50 -2.18
N ARG A 156 10.73 -15.48 -1.28
CA ARG A 156 11.26 -16.80 -1.62
C ARG A 156 10.25 -17.60 -2.44
N ASP A 157 8.97 -17.57 -2.07
CA ASP A 157 7.89 -18.24 -2.80
C ASP A 157 7.73 -17.64 -4.20
N ILE A 158 7.75 -16.29 -4.27
CA ILE A 158 7.65 -15.56 -5.54
C ILE A 158 8.82 -15.88 -6.46
N PHE A 159 10.05 -15.90 -5.93
CA PHE A 159 11.23 -16.19 -6.72
C PHE A 159 11.21 -17.61 -7.32
N LEU A 160 10.71 -18.58 -6.57
CA LEU A 160 10.64 -19.97 -7.02
C LEU A 160 9.57 -20.19 -8.11
N ASN A 161 8.42 -19.51 -8.00
CA ASN A 161 7.26 -19.77 -8.85
C ASN A 161 6.47 -18.49 -9.16
N PHE A 162 7.12 -17.49 -9.76
CA PHE A 162 6.57 -16.15 -9.98
C PHE A 162 5.18 -16.14 -10.63
N ASN A 163 5.02 -16.86 -11.76
CA ASN A 163 3.75 -16.89 -12.48
C ASN A 163 2.64 -17.59 -11.69
N GLU A 164 2.96 -18.71 -11.04
CA GLU A 164 2.01 -19.46 -10.21
C GLU A 164 1.57 -18.65 -8.99
N ALA A 165 2.51 -17.94 -8.35
CA ALA A 165 2.20 -17.02 -7.26
C ALA A 165 1.22 -15.93 -7.72
N CYS A 166 1.48 -15.31 -8.87
CA CYS A 166 0.58 -14.30 -9.43
C CYS A 166 -0.81 -14.87 -9.74
N ASP A 167 -0.89 -16.03 -10.38
CA ASP A 167 -2.17 -16.67 -10.71
C ASP A 167 -2.95 -17.03 -9.44
N THR A 168 -2.29 -17.56 -8.43
CA THR A 168 -2.90 -17.90 -7.14
C THR A 168 -3.42 -16.65 -6.43
N ILE A 169 -2.65 -15.56 -6.39
CA ILE A 169 -3.08 -14.27 -5.81
C ILE A 169 -4.33 -13.77 -6.54
N MET A 170 -4.36 -13.84 -7.87
CA MET A 170 -5.52 -13.44 -8.66
C MET A 170 -6.76 -14.25 -8.30
N GLU A 171 -6.66 -15.58 -8.15
CA GLU A 171 -7.79 -16.43 -7.75
C GLU A 171 -8.26 -16.12 -6.33
N LEU A 172 -7.36 -15.95 -5.39
CA LEU A 172 -7.70 -15.55 -4.03
C LEU A 172 -8.46 -14.22 -4.00
N CYS A 173 -7.98 -13.23 -4.75
CA CYS A 173 -8.64 -11.92 -4.84
C CYS A 173 -10.03 -12.01 -5.48
N ARG A 174 -10.25 -12.90 -6.48
CA ARG A 174 -11.60 -13.14 -7.05
C ARG A 174 -12.58 -13.70 -6.03
N GLY A 175 -12.11 -14.39 -4.99
CA GLY A 175 -12.93 -14.94 -3.93
C GLY A 175 -13.56 -13.88 -3.01
N PHE A 176 -13.07 -12.64 -3.01
CA PHE A 176 -13.66 -11.54 -2.25
C PHE A 176 -14.83 -10.90 -3.01
N LYS A 177 -15.82 -10.38 -2.28
CA LYS A 177 -16.85 -9.53 -2.89
C LYS A 177 -16.26 -8.23 -3.40
N GLU A 178 -15.42 -7.60 -2.58
CA GLU A 178 -14.63 -6.43 -2.88
C GLU A 178 -13.30 -6.53 -2.16
N PHE A 179 -12.25 -5.90 -2.70
CA PHE A 179 -10.98 -5.83 -2.01
C PHE A 179 -10.28 -4.49 -2.19
N TYR A 180 -9.41 -4.23 -1.24
CA TYR A 180 -8.51 -3.10 -1.15
C TYR A 180 -7.10 -3.57 -1.50
N LEU A 181 -6.38 -2.82 -2.31
CA LEU A 181 -4.97 -3.02 -2.63
C LEU A 181 -4.13 -1.97 -1.93
N SER A 182 -3.24 -2.37 -1.04
CA SER A 182 -2.24 -1.50 -0.44
C SER A 182 -0.87 -1.83 -1.02
N ILE A 183 -0.15 -0.81 -1.45
CA ILE A 183 1.21 -0.95 -1.99
C ILE A 183 2.15 -0.09 -1.15
N ASP A 184 2.92 -0.74 -0.28
CA ASP A 184 4.11 -0.14 0.27
C ASP A 184 5.20 -0.15 -0.79
N ILE A 185 5.85 0.98 -1.00
CA ILE A 185 6.90 1.10 -2.02
C ILE A 185 8.12 0.24 -1.68
N ASP A 186 8.30 -0.13 -0.41
CA ASP A 186 9.42 -0.93 0.04
C ASP A 186 9.29 -2.43 -0.32
N VAL A 187 8.15 -2.86 -0.87
CA VAL A 187 8.04 -4.16 -1.55
C VAL A 187 9.07 -4.30 -2.65
N LEU A 188 9.44 -3.17 -3.28
CA LEU A 188 10.54 -3.12 -4.24
C LEU A 188 11.89 -3.29 -3.54
N ASP A 189 12.83 -3.86 -4.27
CA ASP A 189 14.23 -3.86 -3.84
C ASP A 189 14.75 -2.42 -3.71
N PRO A 190 15.61 -2.11 -2.72
CA PRO A 190 16.23 -0.79 -2.56
C PRO A 190 16.97 -0.26 -3.81
N ALA A 191 17.34 -1.15 -4.72
CA ALA A 191 17.90 -0.74 -6.02
C ALA A 191 16.89 0.00 -6.90
N PHE A 192 15.58 -0.19 -6.67
CA PHE A 192 14.49 0.48 -7.38
C PHE A 192 13.76 1.50 -6.51
N ALA A 193 13.74 1.33 -5.20
CA ALA A 193 13.06 2.21 -4.27
C ALA A 193 13.96 2.60 -3.08
N PRO A 194 15.04 3.38 -3.31
CA PRO A 194 15.92 3.81 -2.23
C PRO A 194 15.27 4.84 -1.30
N GLY A 195 14.22 5.54 -1.75
CA GLY A 195 13.53 6.60 -1.00
C GLY A 195 12.34 6.06 -0.20
N THR A 196 12.61 5.32 0.86
CA THR A 196 11.60 4.81 1.81
C THR A 196 12.13 4.78 3.25
N GLY A 197 11.25 4.42 4.19
CA GLY A 197 11.56 4.34 5.63
C GLY A 197 12.56 3.26 5.95
N TYR A 198 12.32 2.06 5.43
CA TYR A 198 13.13 0.86 5.65
C TYR A 198 13.64 0.31 4.33
N LEU A 199 14.93 -0.01 4.29
CA LEU A 199 15.59 -0.57 3.12
C LEU A 199 15.84 -2.07 3.34
N GLU A 200 14.95 -2.90 2.83
CA GLU A 200 15.06 -4.35 2.95
C GLU A 200 15.51 -4.96 1.60
N PRO A 201 16.75 -5.46 1.48
CA PRO A 201 17.24 -6.06 0.23
C PRO A 201 16.50 -7.35 -0.15
N GLY A 202 16.52 -7.68 -1.45
CA GLY A 202 15.91 -8.89 -1.98
C GLY A 202 14.42 -8.76 -2.30
N GLY A 203 13.95 -7.51 -2.56
CA GLY A 203 12.57 -7.22 -2.95
C GLY A 203 12.28 -7.45 -4.44
N LEU A 204 11.07 -7.09 -4.85
CA LEU A 204 10.66 -7.15 -6.25
C LEU A 204 11.45 -6.14 -7.09
N SER A 205 11.74 -6.52 -8.34
CA SER A 205 12.09 -5.54 -9.35
C SER A 205 10.87 -4.72 -9.75
N MET A 206 11.11 -3.53 -10.31
CA MET A 206 10.03 -2.70 -10.85
C MET A 206 9.19 -3.44 -11.90
N ARG A 207 9.81 -4.28 -12.75
CA ARG A 207 9.10 -5.03 -13.79
C ARG A 207 8.19 -6.11 -13.20
N GLU A 208 8.62 -6.78 -12.15
CA GLU A 208 7.81 -7.78 -11.45
C GLU A 208 6.59 -7.14 -10.79
N LEU A 209 6.76 -6.00 -10.09
CA LEU A 209 5.63 -5.29 -9.50
C LEU A 209 4.64 -4.80 -10.58
N LEU A 210 5.11 -4.24 -11.69
CA LEU A 210 4.24 -3.83 -12.79
C LEU A 210 3.47 -5.00 -13.40
N TYR A 211 4.06 -6.19 -13.43
CA TYR A 211 3.36 -7.39 -13.90
C TYR A 211 2.19 -7.73 -12.96
N PHE A 212 2.41 -7.76 -11.64
CA PHE A 212 1.34 -7.96 -10.65
C PHE A 212 0.24 -6.89 -10.81
N VAL A 213 0.62 -5.63 -10.81
CA VAL A 213 -0.29 -4.49 -10.91
C VAL A 213 -1.16 -4.59 -12.17
N SER A 214 -0.54 -4.88 -13.32
CA SER A 214 -1.26 -4.99 -14.60
C SER A 214 -2.32 -6.09 -14.62
N ARG A 215 -2.12 -7.16 -13.85
CA ARG A 215 -3.07 -8.27 -13.72
C ARG A 215 -4.15 -7.97 -12.69
N ILE A 216 -3.76 -7.47 -11.53
CA ILE A 216 -4.69 -7.18 -10.42
C ILE A 216 -5.71 -6.12 -10.82
N LYS A 217 -5.31 -5.08 -11.57
CA LYS A 217 -6.23 -4.04 -12.05
C LYS A 217 -7.35 -4.56 -12.98
N LEU A 218 -7.22 -5.75 -13.55
CA LEU A 218 -8.28 -6.38 -14.34
C LEU A 218 -9.42 -6.93 -13.49
N LEU A 219 -9.23 -7.07 -12.19
CA LEU A 219 -10.23 -7.59 -11.28
C LEU A 219 -11.29 -6.51 -10.98
N LYS A 220 -12.53 -6.76 -11.39
CA LYS A 220 -13.65 -5.81 -11.23
C LYS A 220 -14.04 -5.54 -9.78
N ASN A 221 -13.65 -6.42 -8.87
CA ASN A 221 -13.88 -6.32 -7.43
C ASN A 221 -12.74 -5.59 -6.68
N LEU A 222 -11.68 -5.15 -7.35
CA LEU A 222 -10.74 -4.14 -6.83
C LEU A 222 -11.48 -2.79 -6.76
N LYS A 223 -11.55 -2.18 -5.55
CA LYS A 223 -12.35 -0.97 -5.33
C LYS A 223 -11.58 0.21 -4.78
N ARG A 224 -10.52 -0.05 -4.04
CA ARG A 224 -9.65 1.00 -3.50
C ARG A 224 -8.20 0.57 -3.56
N ILE A 225 -7.34 1.56 -3.69
CA ILE A 225 -5.89 1.39 -3.78
C ILE A 225 -5.25 2.45 -2.92
N ASP A 226 -4.17 2.12 -2.20
CA ASP A 226 -3.21 3.11 -1.75
C ASP A 226 -1.78 2.78 -2.20
N LEU A 227 -0.96 3.82 -2.22
CA LEU A 227 0.48 3.76 -2.49
C LEU A 227 1.17 4.62 -1.44
N VAL A 228 2.02 4.01 -0.63
CA VAL A 228 2.55 4.58 0.62
C VAL A 228 4.06 4.44 0.77
N GLU A 229 4.61 5.03 1.81
CA GLU A 229 6.00 4.95 2.29
C GLU A 229 7.06 5.55 1.35
N VAL A 230 6.67 6.19 0.25
CA VAL A 230 7.63 6.95 -0.59
C VAL A 230 8.17 8.13 0.20
N ASN A 231 9.48 8.24 0.31
CA ASN A 231 10.15 9.36 1.00
C ASN A 231 11.08 10.12 0.05
N PRO A 232 10.65 11.27 -0.45
CA PRO A 232 11.49 12.07 -1.36
C PRO A 232 12.78 12.62 -0.72
N ASP A 233 12.80 12.81 0.60
CA ASP A 233 13.99 13.32 1.30
C ASP A 233 15.10 12.26 1.42
N LYS A 234 14.74 10.98 1.32
CA LYS A 234 15.67 9.85 1.30
C LYS A 234 15.98 9.34 -0.11
N ASP A 235 15.27 9.86 -1.12
CA ASP A 235 15.33 9.33 -2.49
C ASP A 235 16.62 9.73 -3.22
N ILE A 236 17.07 8.87 -4.10
CA ILE A 236 18.27 9.08 -4.91
C ILE A 236 17.84 9.48 -6.33
N ASN A 237 18.14 10.71 -6.74
CA ASN A 237 17.80 11.26 -8.06
C ASN A 237 16.29 11.16 -8.42
N GLY A 238 15.41 11.12 -7.40
CA GLY A 238 13.98 10.99 -7.60
C GLY A 238 13.54 9.65 -8.18
N LEU A 239 14.35 8.59 -8.03
CA LEU A 239 14.07 7.27 -8.60
C LEU A 239 12.81 6.65 -8.02
N THR A 240 12.65 6.70 -6.69
CA THR A 240 11.48 6.13 -6.00
C THR A 240 10.20 6.88 -6.39
N VAL A 241 10.27 8.21 -6.43
CA VAL A 241 9.14 9.06 -6.88
C VAL A 241 8.73 8.74 -8.31
N LYS A 242 9.71 8.56 -9.23
CA LYS A 242 9.45 8.17 -10.62
C LYS A 242 8.82 6.79 -10.74
N ASN A 243 9.33 5.83 -9.96
CA ASN A 243 8.77 4.48 -9.95
C ASN A 243 7.35 4.47 -9.36
N ALA A 244 7.09 5.23 -8.29
CA ALA A 244 5.74 5.40 -7.75
C ALA A 244 4.78 6.04 -8.78
N ALA A 245 5.21 7.07 -9.50
CA ALA A 245 4.42 7.66 -10.57
C ALA A 245 4.14 6.67 -11.72
N LYS A 246 5.13 5.83 -12.05
CA LYS A 246 4.96 4.77 -13.07
C LYS A 246 3.96 3.71 -12.61
N ILE A 247 4.04 3.24 -11.36
CA ILE A 247 3.05 2.31 -10.78
C ILE A 247 1.65 2.93 -10.87
N LEU A 248 1.53 4.19 -10.45
CA LEU A 248 0.26 4.92 -10.48
C LEU A 248 -0.30 5.03 -11.90
N SER A 249 0.55 5.31 -12.92
CA SER A 249 0.11 5.39 -14.31
C SER A 249 -0.44 4.07 -14.86
N GLU A 250 0.00 2.94 -14.32
CA GLU A 250 -0.51 1.62 -14.70
C GLU A 250 -1.77 1.24 -13.94
N LEU A 251 -2.02 1.82 -12.77
CA LEU A 251 -3.25 1.60 -11.97
C LEU A 251 -4.45 2.40 -12.50
N ILE A 252 -4.20 3.59 -13.04
CA ILE A 252 -5.22 4.43 -13.68
C ILE A 252 -5.53 3.91 -15.08
#